data_acee40f249b2d0f08859cbce367fc2aa
#
_entry.id   acee40f249b2d0f08859cbce367fc2aa
#
_cell.length_a   1.000
_cell.length_b   1.000
_cell.length_c   1.000
_cell.angle_alpha   90.00
_cell.angle_beta   90.00
_cell.angle_gamma   90.00
#
_symmetry.space_group_name_H-M   'P 1'
#
loop_
_entity.id
_entity.type
_entity.pdbx_description
1 polymer ?
#
loop_
_entity_poly.entity_id
_entity_poly.type
_entity_poly.pdbx_seq_one_letter_code
_entity_poly.pdbx_strand_id
1 'polypeptide(L)' 'MEFGNKLYEMRKEKGLSQEELASRLEVTRQTVSKWELGVSQS' A
#
# COMPACT_ATOMS: atom_id res chain seq x y z
N MET A 1 6.94 -13.16 2.75
CA MET A 1 6.34 -12.23 3.64
C MET A 1 5.19 -11.52 2.99
N GLU A 2 4.22 -11.26 3.72
CA GLU A 2 3.01 -10.79 3.12
C GLU A 2 2.74 -9.33 3.39
N PHE A 3 3.77 -8.53 3.48
CA PHE A 3 3.57 -7.12 3.79
C PHE A 3 2.68 -6.45 2.76
N GLY A 4 2.96 -6.67 1.48
CA GLY A 4 2.15 -6.05 0.44
C GLY A 4 0.71 -6.53 0.49
N ASN A 5 0.54 -7.81 0.73
CA ASN A 5 -0.79 -8.38 0.83
C ASN A 5 -1.54 -7.81 2.01
N LYS A 6 -0.84 -7.70 3.12
CA LYS A 6 -1.44 -7.16 4.33
C LYS A 6 -1.84 -5.70 4.13
N LEU A 7 -0.98 -4.95 3.48
CA LEU A 7 -1.25 -3.55 3.23
C LEU A 7 -2.47 -3.40 2.34
N TYR A 8 -2.54 -4.22 1.31
CA TYR A 8 -3.68 -4.19 0.39
C TYR A 8 -4.97 -4.50 1.14
N GLU A 9 -4.96 -5.55 1.95
CA GLU A 9 -6.14 -5.93 2.69
C GLU A 9 -6.58 -4.84 3.64
N MET A 10 -5.63 -4.23 4.32
CA MET A 10 -5.96 -3.17 5.25
C MET A 10 -6.59 -2.00 4.51
N ARG A 11 -6.04 -1.67 3.36
CA ARG A 11 -6.58 -0.57 2.57
C ARG A 11 -8.00 -0.85 2.11
N LYS A 12 -8.23 -2.06 1.62
CA LYS A 12 -9.56 -2.43 1.15
C LYS A 12 -10.55 -2.45 2.30
N GLU A 13 -10.10 -2.90 3.44
CA GLU A 13 -10.97 -2.96 4.60
C GLU A 13 -11.45 -1.58 5.00
N LYS A 14 -10.58 -0.59 4.87
CA LYS A 14 -10.95 0.77 5.21
C LYS A 14 -11.57 1.52 4.05
N GLY A 15 -11.69 0.90 2.90
CA GLY A 15 -12.28 1.55 1.75
C GLY A 15 -11.44 2.67 1.18
N LEU A 16 -10.12 2.54 1.28
CA LEU A 16 -9.22 3.59 0.83
C LEU A 16 -8.66 3.27 -0.54
N SER A 17 -8.42 4.30 -1.33
CA SER A 17 -7.67 4.12 -2.57
C SER A 17 -6.18 4.15 -2.23
N GLN A 18 -5.37 3.77 -3.21
CA GLN A 18 -3.92 3.83 -2.99
C GLN A 18 -3.48 5.24 -2.69
N GLU A 19 -4.09 6.20 -3.37
CA GLU A 19 -3.73 7.59 -3.17
C GLU A 19 -4.11 8.04 -1.76
N GLU A 20 -5.24 7.63 -1.29
CA GLU A 20 -5.67 8.00 0.05
C GLU A 20 -4.77 7.37 1.10
N LEU A 21 -4.42 6.12 0.91
CA LEU A 21 -3.54 5.47 1.86
C LEU A 21 -2.17 6.14 1.86
N ALA A 22 -1.68 6.47 0.68
CA ALA A 22 -0.38 7.14 0.59
C ALA A 22 -0.40 8.46 1.34
N SER A 23 -1.49 9.19 1.21
CA SER A 23 -1.61 10.46 1.90
C SER A 23 -1.58 10.27 3.41
N ARG A 24 -2.26 9.25 3.88
CA ARG A 24 -2.28 9.00 5.32
C ARG A 24 -0.92 8.59 5.85
N LEU A 25 -0.15 7.90 5.04
CA LEU A 25 1.18 7.47 5.43
C LEU A 25 2.24 8.50 5.09
N GLU A 26 1.84 9.59 4.43
CA GLU A 26 2.77 10.64 4.05
C GLU A 26 3.83 10.10 3.09
N VAL A 27 3.42 9.26 2.18
CA VAL A 27 4.28 8.74 1.14
C VAL A 27 3.58 8.96 -0.19
N THR A 28 4.26 8.64 -1.29
CA THR A 28 3.65 8.80 -2.60
C THR A 28 2.81 7.59 -2.93
N ARG A 29 1.87 7.78 -3.85
CA ARG A 29 1.04 6.67 -4.30
C ARG A 29 1.90 5.58 -4.93
N GLN A 30 2.96 5.98 -5.61
CA GLN A 30 3.85 5.00 -6.22
C GLN A 30 4.48 4.10 -5.17
N THR A 31 4.80 4.66 -4.02
CA THR A 31 5.36 3.88 -2.94
C THR A 31 4.38 2.82 -2.47
N VAL A 32 3.12 3.22 -2.29
CA VAL A 32 2.10 2.26 -1.87
C VAL A 32 1.94 1.18 -2.93
N SER A 33 1.91 1.57 -4.19
CA SER A 33 1.78 0.61 -5.26
C SER A 33 2.91 -0.40 -5.25
N LYS A 34 4.13 0.06 -5.05
CA LYS A 34 5.27 -0.83 -4.99
C LYS A 34 5.15 -1.81 -3.84
N TRP A 35 4.73 -1.29 -2.70
CA TRP A 35 4.60 -2.15 -1.53
C TRP A 35 3.57 -3.24 -1.77
N GLU A 36 2.45 -2.88 -2.37
CA GLU A 36 1.39 -3.85 -2.59
C GLU A 36 1.80 -4.89 -3.64
N LEU A 37 2.65 -4.51 -4.56
CA LEU A 37 3.15 -5.45 -5.54
C LEU A 37 4.27 -6.31 -4.99
N GLY A 38 4.85 -5.94 -3.87
CA GLY A 38 5.87 -6.75 -3.26
C GLY A 38 7.20 -6.67 -3.95
N VAL A 39 7.47 -5.59 -4.70
CA VAL A 39 8.73 -5.50 -5.41
C VAL A 39 9.75 -4.69 -4.66
N SER A 40 9.43 -4.27 -3.48
CA SER A 40 10.35 -3.37 -2.80
C SER A 40 11.57 -4.09 -2.30
N GLN A 41 11.52 -5.41 -2.24
CA GLN A 41 12.62 -6.03 -1.71
C GLN A 41 13.38 -6.63 -2.74
N SER A 42 13.70 -6.56 -3.50
CA SER A 42 14.55 -7.12 -4.39
C SER A 42 15.60 -6.78 -4.50
#